data_49d7640266f291b7fde3747679112af6
#
_entry.id   49d7640266f291b7fde3747679112af6
#
_cell.length_a   1.000
_cell.length_b   1.000
_cell.length_c   1.000
_cell.angle_alpha   90.00
_cell.angle_beta   90.00
_cell.angle_gamma   90.00
#
_symmetry.space_group_name_H-M   'P 1'
#
loop_
_entity.id
_entity.type
_entity.pdbx_description
1 polymer ?
#
loop_
_entity_poly.entity_id
_entity_poly.type
_entity_poly.pdbx_seq_one_letter_code
_entity_poly.pdbx_strand_id
1 'polypeptide(L)'
;MDLTLKGIEQRVGAATHLYPIDLTLVPRAVTVLLGATQAGKTTLMRLMAGLDMPSAGRVMADGRDVTGVPVRERNVAMVYQQFINYPSMTVADNIASPLKLRKESGIDARVNELAAKLHIEPFLKRLPAELSGGQQQRVALARALAKKAPLMLLDEPLVNLDYKLREELRDELSALFATGESTVVYATTEPTEALLLGGYTAVLDAGELLQYGATAEVFHRPQSIRVARAFSDPPMNLVEGQAAADGVTLPSGLSLELQLPAAGADSGARARTVGIRASSLHVQRRDGDLGLPGTVELAEISGSDTFVHVGTAIGEVVAQLPGVHQFTLGAPIMLHLSPAQVFVFDEHGRLLFAPREARSTDTH
;
A
#
# COMPACT_ATOMS: atom_id res chain seq x y z
N MET A 1 -3.36 21.41 3.41
CA MET A 1 -2.07 21.80 2.78
C MET A 1 -2.01 21.15 1.42
N ASP A 2 -1.76 21.92 0.40
CA ASP A 2 -1.43 21.41 -0.93
C ASP A 2 0.09 21.18 -0.97
N LEU A 3 0.53 19.96 -1.24
CA LEU A 3 1.94 19.61 -1.31
C LEU A 3 2.27 19.05 -2.70
N THR A 4 3.23 19.68 -3.37
CA THR A 4 3.72 19.26 -4.69
C THR A 4 5.24 19.07 -4.65
N LEU A 5 5.68 17.92 -5.12
CA LEU A 5 7.07 17.60 -5.37
C LEU A 5 7.34 17.77 -6.87
N LYS A 6 8.40 18.52 -7.23
CA LYS A 6 8.77 18.78 -8.63
C LYS A 6 10.19 18.30 -8.89
N GLY A 7 10.32 17.20 -9.62
CA GLY A 7 11.60 16.58 -9.98
C GLY A 7 12.47 16.25 -8.77
N ILE A 8 11.85 15.81 -7.65
CA ILE A 8 12.55 15.49 -6.42
C ILE A 8 13.47 14.29 -6.63
N GLU A 9 14.75 14.48 -6.37
CA GLU A 9 15.77 13.44 -6.44
C GLU A 9 16.57 13.42 -5.12
N GLN A 10 16.97 12.22 -4.69
CA GLN A 10 17.81 12.06 -3.52
C GLN A 10 18.97 11.11 -3.81
N ARG A 11 20.19 11.62 -3.58
CA ARG A 11 21.43 10.86 -3.65
C ARG A 11 22.14 10.89 -2.30
N VAL A 12 22.76 9.79 -1.95
CA VAL A 12 23.61 9.68 -0.76
C VAL A 12 24.94 9.06 -1.19
N GLY A 13 25.99 9.85 -1.22
CA GLY A 13 27.25 9.46 -1.84
C GLY A 13 27.07 9.16 -3.33
N ALA A 14 27.45 7.96 -3.77
CA ALA A 14 27.29 7.50 -5.15
C ALA A 14 25.92 6.83 -5.42
N ALA A 15 25.12 6.54 -4.39
CA ALA A 15 23.88 5.81 -4.52
C ALA A 15 22.68 6.76 -4.74
N THR A 16 21.84 6.46 -5.72
CA THR A 16 20.54 7.13 -5.91
C THR A 16 19.50 6.41 -5.07
N HIS A 17 18.93 7.14 -4.11
CA HIS A 17 17.87 6.65 -3.23
C HIS A 17 16.47 6.98 -3.76
N LEU A 18 16.33 8.10 -4.46
CA LEU A 18 15.12 8.46 -5.20
C LEU A 18 15.54 9.01 -6.55
N TYR A 19 14.96 8.46 -7.60
CA TYR A 19 14.99 9.00 -8.95
C TYR A 19 14.05 10.20 -9.05
N PRO A 20 14.14 11.06 -10.09
CA PRO A 20 13.30 12.23 -10.20
C PRO A 20 11.80 11.91 -10.07
N ILE A 21 11.15 12.48 -9.06
CA ILE A 21 9.73 12.28 -8.76
C ILE A 21 8.98 13.58 -8.90
N ASP A 22 7.92 13.53 -9.70
CA ASP A 22 6.86 14.54 -9.76
C ASP A 22 5.61 13.97 -9.09
N LEU A 23 5.12 14.62 -8.02
CA LEU A 23 3.97 14.15 -7.26
C LEU A 23 3.21 15.34 -6.66
N THR A 24 1.94 15.46 -6.99
CA THR A 24 1.03 16.43 -6.36
C THR A 24 0.02 15.68 -5.52
N LEU A 25 0.05 15.88 -4.20
CA LEU A 25 -0.91 15.26 -3.29
C LEU A 25 -2.27 15.93 -3.43
N VAL A 26 -3.33 15.14 -3.35
CA VAL A 26 -4.69 15.67 -3.24
C VAL A 26 -4.88 16.24 -1.83
N PRO A 27 -5.21 17.53 -1.70
CA PRO A 27 -5.36 18.16 -0.38
C PRO A 27 -6.50 17.52 0.42
N ARG A 28 -6.31 17.42 1.74
CA ARG A 28 -7.31 16.87 2.67
C ARG A 28 -7.73 15.44 2.38
N ALA A 29 -6.90 14.70 1.68
CA ALA A 29 -7.09 13.28 1.39
C ALA A 29 -5.97 12.45 1.99
N VAL A 30 -6.19 11.14 2.06
CA VAL A 30 -5.16 10.16 2.38
C VAL A 30 -4.42 9.79 1.09
N THR A 31 -3.10 9.85 1.14
CA THR A 31 -2.22 9.26 0.11
C THR A 31 -1.39 8.16 0.76
N VAL A 32 -1.55 6.94 0.32
CA VAL A 32 -0.75 5.82 0.75
C VAL A 32 0.50 5.72 -0.13
N LEU A 33 1.68 5.68 0.48
CA LEU A 33 2.93 5.30 -0.18
C LEU A 33 3.10 3.79 -0.03
N LEU A 34 2.81 3.04 -1.07
CA LEU A 34 2.90 1.59 -1.08
C LEU A 34 4.18 1.13 -1.77
N GLY A 35 4.89 0.18 -1.17
CA GLY A 35 6.09 -0.40 -1.75
C GLY A 35 6.87 -1.24 -0.75
N ALA A 36 7.74 -2.09 -1.23
CA ALA A 36 8.58 -2.95 -0.41
C ALA A 36 9.49 -2.15 0.54
N THR A 37 10.11 -2.82 1.50
CA THR A 37 11.19 -2.24 2.31
C THR A 37 12.30 -1.73 1.37
N GLN A 38 12.83 -0.54 1.67
CA GLN A 38 13.81 0.18 0.84
C GLN A 38 13.30 0.72 -0.51
N ALA A 39 11.99 0.72 -0.77
CA ALA A 39 11.42 1.34 -1.98
C ALA A 39 11.57 2.88 -2.02
N GLY A 40 12.03 3.52 -0.95
CA GLY A 40 12.23 4.98 -0.88
C GLY A 40 11.14 5.74 -0.13
N LYS A 41 10.13 5.05 0.46
CA LYS A 41 8.98 5.66 1.17
C LYS A 41 9.42 6.64 2.27
N THR A 42 10.22 6.15 3.23
CA THR A 42 10.76 6.97 4.34
C THR A 42 11.56 8.16 3.84
N THR A 43 12.42 7.96 2.83
CA THR A 43 13.23 9.03 2.22
C THR A 43 12.33 10.11 1.64
N LEU A 44 11.31 9.73 0.87
CA LEU A 44 10.36 10.67 0.29
C LEU A 44 9.60 11.47 1.36
N MET A 45 9.14 10.80 2.43
CA MET A 45 8.45 11.46 3.54
C MET A 45 9.36 12.44 4.30
N ARG A 46 10.64 12.11 4.49
CA ARG A 46 11.61 13.00 5.14
C ARG A 46 11.85 14.28 4.33
N LEU A 47 11.86 14.18 3.00
CA LEU A 47 11.92 15.34 2.09
C LEU A 47 10.64 16.17 2.16
N MET A 48 9.46 15.55 2.17
CA MET A 48 8.17 16.22 2.38
C MET A 48 8.14 16.98 3.71
N ALA A 49 8.66 16.36 4.78
CA ALA A 49 8.72 16.97 6.11
C ALA A 49 9.73 18.15 6.20
N GLY A 50 10.72 18.20 5.31
CA GLY A 50 11.86 19.12 5.42
C GLY A 50 12.89 18.72 6.46
N LEU A 51 13.00 17.43 6.72
CA LEU A 51 14.04 16.84 7.58
C LEU A 51 15.32 16.64 6.80
N ASP A 52 15.20 16.30 5.53
CA ASP A 52 16.31 16.17 4.60
C ASP A 52 16.15 17.21 3.47
N MET A 53 17.25 17.56 2.87
CA MET A 53 17.27 18.43 1.69
C MET A 53 17.43 17.58 0.44
N PRO A 54 16.58 17.75 -0.59
CA PRO A 54 16.71 16.97 -1.82
C PRO A 54 18.00 17.32 -2.55
N SER A 55 18.57 16.35 -3.24
CA SER A 55 19.76 16.55 -4.10
C SER A 55 19.42 17.37 -5.36
N ALA A 56 18.16 17.27 -5.83
CA ALA A 56 17.61 18.06 -6.92
C ALA A 56 16.08 18.21 -6.75
N GLY A 57 15.49 19.14 -7.48
CA GLY A 57 14.05 19.37 -7.47
C GLY A 57 13.60 20.33 -6.37
N ARG A 58 12.26 20.47 -6.22
CA ARG A 58 11.64 21.44 -5.28
C ARG A 58 10.44 20.84 -4.58
N VAL A 59 10.28 21.21 -3.31
CA VAL A 59 9.09 20.91 -2.50
C VAL A 59 8.26 22.19 -2.40
N MET A 60 7.03 22.15 -2.92
CA MET A 60 6.09 23.27 -2.88
C MET A 60 4.98 22.97 -1.87
N ALA A 61 4.66 23.93 -0.99
CA ALA A 61 3.54 23.85 -0.06
C ALA A 61 2.66 25.08 -0.22
N ASP A 62 1.37 24.89 -0.47
CA ASP A 62 0.40 25.94 -0.71
C ASP A 62 0.91 27.01 -1.72
N GLY A 63 1.53 26.52 -2.82
CA GLY A 63 2.09 27.34 -3.91
C GLY A 63 3.43 28.00 -3.60
N ARG A 64 4.01 27.83 -2.40
CA ARG A 64 5.31 28.40 -2.02
C ARG A 64 6.41 27.35 -2.06
N ASP A 65 7.59 27.74 -2.51
CA ASP A 65 8.78 26.89 -2.41
C ASP A 65 9.24 26.82 -0.95
N VAL A 66 9.19 25.61 -0.39
CA VAL A 66 9.62 25.32 0.98
C VAL A 66 10.87 24.42 1.00
N THR A 67 11.55 24.25 -0.14
CA THR A 67 12.79 23.48 -0.23
C THR A 67 13.83 24.08 0.71
N GLY A 68 14.43 23.25 1.57
CA GLY A 68 15.39 23.70 2.57
C GLY A 68 14.85 24.50 3.76
N VAL A 69 13.52 24.79 3.80
CA VAL A 69 12.93 25.39 5.01
C VAL A 69 12.94 24.37 6.13
N PRO A 70 13.50 24.66 7.31
CA PRO A 70 13.61 23.73 8.43
C PRO A 70 12.23 23.23 8.89
N VAL A 71 12.17 21.94 9.31
CA VAL A 71 10.92 21.28 9.76
C VAL A 71 10.20 22.04 10.88
N ARG A 72 10.92 22.75 11.78
CA ARG A 72 10.35 23.56 12.85
C ARG A 72 9.51 24.75 12.34
N GLU A 73 9.78 25.22 11.13
CA GLU A 73 9.09 26.31 10.45
C GLU A 73 7.96 25.82 9.53
N ARG A 74 7.90 24.48 9.33
CA ARG A 74 6.80 23.83 8.62
C ARG A 74 5.77 23.32 9.60
N ASN A 75 4.49 23.51 9.33
CA ASN A 75 3.42 22.96 10.16
C ASN A 75 3.10 21.51 9.73
N VAL A 76 4.02 20.59 10.02
CA VAL A 76 3.95 19.17 9.65
C VAL A 76 4.04 18.31 10.90
N ALA A 77 3.22 17.27 11.00
CA ALA A 77 3.38 16.20 11.99
C ALA A 77 3.98 14.97 11.31
N MET A 78 4.94 14.32 11.95
CA MET A 78 5.52 13.07 11.46
C MET A 78 5.63 12.04 12.57
N VAL A 79 5.17 10.84 12.30
CA VAL A 79 5.42 9.63 13.10
C VAL A 79 6.45 8.81 12.33
N TYR A 80 7.58 8.56 12.97
CA TYR A 80 8.65 7.76 12.41
C TYR A 80 8.43 6.28 12.68
N GLN A 81 8.96 5.43 11.85
CA GLN A 81 9.02 3.99 12.07
C GLN A 81 9.68 3.63 13.42
N GLN A 82 10.70 4.39 13.83
CA GLN A 82 11.25 4.34 15.18
C GLN A 82 10.49 5.33 16.06
N PHE A 83 9.70 4.86 17.03
CA PHE A 83 8.86 5.72 17.85
C PHE A 83 9.68 6.64 18.75
N ILE A 84 9.83 7.88 18.34
CA ILE A 84 10.58 8.89 19.09
C ILE A 84 9.62 9.54 20.08
N ASN A 85 9.72 9.17 21.37
CA ASN A 85 9.05 9.84 22.48
C ASN A 85 10.06 10.66 23.29
N TYR A 86 9.58 11.68 24.00
CA TYR A 86 10.40 12.43 24.95
C TYR A 86 10.60 11.59 26.21
N PRO A 87 11.82 11.08 26.48
CA PRO A 87 12.03 10.05 27.53
C PRO A 87 11.82 10.58 28.94
N SER A 88 12.00 11.88 29.17
CA SER A 88 11.83 12.55 30.47
C SER A 88 10.41 13.03 30.75
N MET A 89 9.50 12.87 29.79
CA MET A 89 8.10 13.29 29.93
C MET A 89 7.21 12.07 30.10
N THR A 90 6.15 12.21 30.93
CA THR A 90 5.10 11.20 31.02
C THR A 90 4.38 11.02 29.68
N VAL A 91 3.59 9.97 29.53
CA VAL A 91 2.71 9.77 28.36
C VAL A 91 1.80 10.99 28.16
N ALA A 92 1.15 11.45 29.24
CA ALA A 92 0.29 12.65 29.20
C ALA A 92 1.06 13.88 28.72
N ASP A 93 2.28 14.10 29.23
CA ASP A 93 3.10 15.25 28.82
C ASP A 93 3.61 15.15 27.38
N ASN A 94 3.95 13.93 26.93
CA ASN A 94 4.29 13.69 25.53
C ASN A 94 3.15 14.12 24.61
N ILE A 95 1.91 13.66 24.89
CA ILE A 95 0.73 14.01 24.08
C ILE A 95 0.42 15.50 24.19
N ALA A 96 0.53 16.09 25.39
CA ALA A 96 0.26 17.50 25.64
C ALA A 96 1.30 18.46 25.02
N SER A 97 2.52 17.97 24.73
CA SER A 97 3.65 18.82 24.35
C SER A 97 3.36 19.77 23.17
N PRO A 98 2.76 19.34 22.03
CA PRO A 98 2.45 20.25 20.93
C PRO A 98 1.33 21.25 21.27
N LEU A 99 0.41 20.89 22.15
CA LEU A 99 -0.68 21.77 22.59
C LEU A 99 -0.17 22.86 23.54
N LYS A 100 0.73 22.48 24.47
CA LYS A 100 1.41 23.42 25.38
C LYS A 100 2.22 24.47 24.62
N LEU A 101 2.96 24.03 23.57
CA LEU A 101 3.76 24.93 22.72
C LEU A 101 2.89 25.97 22.00
N ARG A 102 1.66 25.61 21.61
CA ARG A 102 0.69 26.51 20.96
C ARG A 102 -0.19 27.27 21.94
N LYS A 103 -0.01 27.04 23.25
CA LYS A 103 -0.82 27.66 24.31
C LYS A 103 -2.32 27.41 24.12
N GLU A 104 -2.69 26.22 23.68
CA GLU A 104 -4.09 25.83 23.48
C GLU A 104 -4.80 25.68 24.83
N SER A 105 -6.12 25.90 24.85
CA SER A 105 -6.98 25.61 26.00
C SER A 105 -7.50 24.17 25.92
N GLY A 106 -7.96 23.60 27.07
CA GLY A 106 -8.57 22.27 27.11
C GLY A 106 -7.58 21.12 26.86
N ILE A 107 -6.30 21.30 27.17
CA ILE A 107 -5.23 20.33 26.91
C ILE A 107 -5.57 18.96 27.54
N ASP A 108 -5.97 18.92 28.81
CA ASP A 108 -6.25 17.67 29.52
C ASP A 108 -7.41 16.88 28.88
N ALA A 109 -8.46 17.58 28.46
CA ALA A 109 -9.57 16.96 27.75
C ALA A 109 -9.12 16.30 26.45
N ARG A 110 -8.29 17.02 25.67
CA ARG A 110 -7.75 16.52 24.40
C ARG A 110 -6.77 15.34 24.60
N VAL A 111 -5.93 15.41 25.64
CA VAL A 111 -5.02 14.31 26.01
C VAL A 111 -5.83 13.05 26.35
N ASN A 112 -6.87 13.18 27.20
CA ASN A 112 -7.72 12.05 27.58
C ASN A 112 -8.48 11.48 26.37
N GLU A 113 -9.03 12.33 25.50
CA GLU A 113 -9.71 11.90 24.28
C GLU A 113 -8.78 11.05 23.39
N LEU A 114 -7.56 11.53 23.12
CA LEU A 114 -6.60 10.84 22.28
C LEU A 114 -6.07 9.57 22.95
N ALA A 115 -5.89 9.60 24.27
CA ALA A 115 -5.49 8.43 25.04
C ALA A 115 -6.56 7.33 24.97
N ALA A 116 -7.84 7.69 25.08
CA ALA A 116 -8.97 6.76 24.93
C ALA A 116 -8.99 6.13 23.55
N LYS A 117 -8.95 6.94 22.48
CA LYS A 117 -8.94 6.46 21.08
C LYS A 117 -7.78 5.49 20.79
N LEU A 118 -6.65 5.67 21.44
CA LEU A 118 -5.45 4.86 21.22
C LEU A 118 -5.21 3.81 22.31
N HIS A 119 -6.17 3.60 23.22
CA HIS A 119 -6.13 2.61 24.30
C HIS A 119 -4.87 2.72 25.16
N ILE A 120 -4.49 3.95 25.54
CA ILE A 120 -3.30 4.25 26.37
C ILE A 120 -3.62 5.01 27.66
N GLU A 121 -4.91 5.17 28.03
CA GLU A 121 -5.32 5.88 29.25
C GLU A 121 -4.67 5.30 30.55
N PRO A 122 -4.53 3.96 30.70
CA PRO A 122 -3.92 3.40 31.91
C PRO A 122 -2.45 3.80 32.09
N PHE A 123 -1.81 4.29 31.02
CA PHE A 123 -0.38 4.58 30.99
C PHE A 123 -0.04 6.06 31.06
N LEU A 124 -1.03 6.96 31.15
CA LEU A 124 -0.84 8.42 31.10
C LEU A 124 0.22 8.97 32.07
N LYS A 125 0.37 8.33 33.23
CA LYS A 125 1.33 8.73 34.28
C LYS A 125 2.71 8.08 34.15
N ARG A 126 2.88 7.12 33.21
CA ARG A 126 4.14 6.39 33.02
C ARG A 126 5.11 7.17 32.13
N LEU A 127 6.39 6.84 32.26
CA LEU A 127 7.44 7.27 31.35
C LEU A 127 7.52 6.31 30.14
N PRO A 128 8.01 6.76 28.97
CA PRO A 128 8.17 5.89 27.80
C PRO A 128 8.98 4.62 28.05
N ALA A 129 9.99 4.67 28.91
CA ALA A 129 10.81 3.50 29.27
C ALA A 129 10.04 2.37 30.00
N GLU A 130 8.87 2.69 30.54
CA GLU A 130 7.99 1.74 31.26
C GLU A 130 6.93 1.11 30.34
N LEU A 131 7.01 1.38 29.03
CA LEU A 131 6.03 0.97 28.03
C LEU A 131 6.62 -0.07 27.07
N SER A 132 5.75 -0.98 26.59
CA SER A 132 6.09 -1.83 25.44
C SER A 132 6.28 -1.01 24.15
N GLY A 133 6.94 -1.59 23.13
CA GLY A 133 7.15 -0.92 21.84
C GLY A 133 5.85 -0.44 21.21
N GLY A 134 4.80 -1.28 21.18
CA GLY A 134 3.50 -0.89 20.66
C GLY A 134 2.79 0.21 21.47
N GLN A 135 3.01 0.26 22.79
CA GLN A 135 2.50 1.36 23.62
C GLN A 135 3.24 2.67 23.32
N GLN A 136 4.56 2.63 23.15
CA GLN A 136 5.37 3.79 22.77
C GLN A 136 4.96 4.33 21.39
N GLN A 137 4.66 3.44 20.46
CA GLN A 137 4.16 3.79 19.12
C GLN A 137 2.85 4.57 19.20
N ARG A 138 1.90 4.09 19.99
CA ARG A 138 0.61 4.76 20.21
C ARG A 138 0.76 6.13 20.87
N VAL A 139 1.73 6.30 21.77
CA VAL A 139 2.05 7.62 22.35
C VAL A 139 2.59 8.58 21.29
N ALA A 140 3.49 8.12 20.40
CA ALA A 140 4.01 8.93 19.31
C ALA A 140 2.90 9.34 18.34
N LEU A 141 1.98 8.42 18.03
CA LEU A 141 0.80 8.66 17.21
C LEU A 141 -0.14 9.68 17.87
N ALA A 142 -0.48 9.50 19.16
CA ALA A 142 -1.30 10.44 19.92
C ALA A 142 -0.73 11.87 19.89
N ARG A 143 0.59 11.99 20.05
CA ARG A 143 1.27 13.29 19.97
C ARG A 143 1.18 13.92 18.58
N ALA A 144 1.32 13.13 17.51
CA ALA A 144 1.16 13.63 16.15
C ALA A 144 -0.27 14.12 15.88
N LEU A 145 -1.27 13.34 16.33
CA LEU A 145 -2.68 13.72 16.24
C LEU A 145 -3.04 14.95 17.07
N ALA A 146 -2.42 15.10 18.25
CA ALA A 146 -2.59 16.29 19.09
C ALA A 146 -2.13 17.57 18.37
N LYS A 147 -1.12 17.47 17.50
CA LYS A 147 -0.58 18.61 16.76
C LYS A 147 -1.59 19.22 15.76
N LYS A 148 -2.58 18.46 15.26
CA LYS A 148 -3.54 18.93 14.23
C LYS A 148 -2.85 19.65 13.07
N ALA A 149 -1.75 19.07 12.58
CA ALA A 149 -0.99 19.67 11.49
C ALA A 149 -1.75 19.52 10.16
N PRO A 150 -1.71 20.51 9.25
CA PRO A 150 -2.35 20.41 7.94
C PRO A 150 -1.71 19.36 7.02
N LEU A 151 -0.48 18.89 7.34
CA LEU A 151 0.17 17.74 6.73
C LEU A 151 0.60 16.76 7.82
N MET A 152 0.15 15.52 7.70
CA MET A 152 0.49 14.42 8.61
C MET A 152 1.21 13.32 7.81
N LEU A 153 2.36 12.91 8.28
CA LEU A 153 3.23 11.90 7.67
C LEU A 153 3.37 10.74 8.64
N LEU A 154 2.93 9.54 8.26
CA LEU A 154 2.91 8.34 9.10
C LEU A 154 3.75 7.24 8.43
N ASP A 155 4.92 6.96 8.98
CA ASP A 155 5.86 5.98 8.43
C ASP A 155 5.68 4.63 9.13
N GLU A 156 4.97 3.71 8.47
CA GLU A 156 4.63 2.37 8.95
C GLU A 156 4.06 2.38 10.39
N PRO A 157 2.98 3.16 10.65
CA PRO A 157 2.55 3.48 12.01
C PRO A 157 1.92 2.32 12.77
N LEU A 158 1.66 1.17 12.14
CA LEU A 158 0.99 0.01 12.75
C LEU A 158 1.83 -1.28 12.74
N VAL A 159 3.07 -1.24 12.23
CA VAL A 159 3.89 -2.44 11.95
C VAL A 159 4.21 -3.30 13.17
N ASN A 160 4.36 -2.70 14.38
CA ASN A 160 4.79 -3.43 15.59
C ASN A 160 3.61 -3.74 16.54
N LEU A 161 2.41 -3.78 16.05
CA LEU A 161 1.21 -4.09 16.82
C LEU A 161 0.75 -5.52 16.57
N ASP A 162 0.13 -6.12 17.58
CA ASP A 162 -0.58 -7.38 17.40
C ASP A 162 -1.77 -7.19 16.44
N TYR A 163 -2.22 -8.28 15.82
CA TYR A 163 -3.24 -8.27 14.77
C TYR A 163 -4.52 -7.55 15.21
N LYS A 164 -5.07 -7.89 16.38
CA LYS A 164 -6.34 -7.33 16.85
C LYS A 164 -6.25 -5.81 17.04
N LEU A 165 -5.20 -5.37 17.71
CA LEU A 165 -4.97 -3.96 17.96
C LEU A 165 -4.67 -3.18 16.69
N ARG A 166 -3.99 -3.80 15.70
CA ARG A 166 -3.73 -3.20 14.38
C ARG A 166 -5.05 -2.92 13.67
N GLU A 167 -5.99 -3.88 13.66
CA GLU A 167 -7.30 -3.72 13.05
C GLU A 167 -8.09 -2.59 13.73
N GLU A 168 -8.17 -2.60 15.07
CA GLU A 168 -8.88 -1.57 15.84
C GLU A 168 -8.32 -0.17 15.55
N LEU A 169 -6.99 0.00 15.59
CA LEU A 169 -6.35 1.29 15.35
C LEU A 169 -6.43 1.74 13.89
N ARG A 170 -6.41 0.80 12.95
CA ARG A 170 -6.60 1.13 11.53
C ARG A 170 -7.98 1.74 11.29
N ASP A 171 -9.02 1.14 11.86
CA ASP A 171 -10.40 1.63 11.74
C ASP A 171 -10.54 3.01 12.40
N GLU A 172 -9.96 3.22 13.58
CA GLU A 172 -9.90 4.51 14.26
C GLU A 172 -9.20 5.60 13.42
N LEU A 173 -8.06 5.25 12.80
CA LEU A 173 -7.32 6.16 11.93
C LEU A 173 -8.10 6.47 10.65
N SER A 174 -8.75 5.47 10.06
CA SER A 174 -9.59 5.64 8.87
C SER A 174 -10.74 6.61 9.16
N ALA A 175 -11.44 6.41 10.28
CA ALA A 175 -12.51 7.32 10.72
C ALA A 175 -11.99 8.75 10.96
N LEU A 176 -10.80 8.88 11.56
CA LEU A 176 -10.18 10.18 11.81
C LEU A 176 -9.78 10.89 10.52
N PHE A 177 -9.21 10.16 9.55
CA PHE A 177 -8.79 10.73 8.27
C PHE A 177 -9.98 11.09 7.37
N ALA A 178 -11.10 10.38 7.49
CA ALA A 178 -12.33 10.69 6.77
C ALA A 178 -12.90 12.09 7.10
N THR A 179 -12.50 12.70 8.24
CA THR A 179 -12.89 14.08 8.57
C THR A 179 -12.33 15.13 7.60
N GLY A 180 -11.28 14.81 6.84
CA GLY A 180 -10.67 15.69 5.85
C GLY A 180 -10.02 16.96 6.45
N GLU A 181 -9.65 16.95 7.73
CA GLU A 181 -9.02 18.10 8.37
C GLU A 181 -7.56 18.30 7.96
N SER A 182 -6.86 17.21 7.62
CA SER A 182 -5.44 17.20 7.25
C SER A 182 -5.22 16.47 5.93
N THR A 183 -4.16 16.82 5.21
CA THR A 183 -3.59 15.97 4.15
C THR A 183 -2.74 14.91 4.85
N VAL A 184 -2.97 13.63 4.56
CA VAL A 184 -2.30 12.52 5.22
C VAL A 184 -1.46 11.76 4.21
N VAL A 185 -0.21 11.48 4.54
CA VAL A 185 0.66 10.55 3.81
C VAL A 185 0.96 9.37 4.73
N TYR A 186 0.59 8.18 4.31
CA TYR A 186 0.70 6.94 5.07
C TYR A 186 1.59 5.96 4.31
N ALA A 187 2.77 5.66 4.83
CA ALA A 187 3.66 4.68 4.21
C ALA A 187 3.40 3.29 4.79
N THR A 188 3.33 2.29 3.91
CA THR A 188 3.15 0.88 4.28
C THR A 188 3.82 -0.05 3.27
N THR A 189 4.10 -1.27 3.72
CA THR A 189 4.47 -2.40 2.86
C THR A 189 3.27 -3.31 2.58
N GLU A 190 2.13 -3.13 3.26
CA GLU A 190 0.96 -4.00 3.21
C GLU A 190 -0.09 -3.47 2.20
N PRO A 191 -0.37 -4.20 1.09
CA PRO A 191 -1.36 -3.77 0.10
C PRO A 191 -2.76 -3.62 0.68
N THR A 192 -3.11 -4.47 1.64
CA THR A 192 -4.42 -4.47 2.31
C THR A 192 -4.68 -3.16 3.04
N GLU A 193 -3.65 -2.58 3.70
CA GLU A 193 -3.78 -1.27 4.35
C GLU A 193 -4.11 -0.17 3.33
N ALA A 194 -3.47 -0.19 2.15
CA ALA A 194 -3.76 0.76 1.10
C ALA A 194 -5.21 0.67 0.62
N LEU A 195 -5.74 -0.54 0.43
CA LEU A 195 -7.11 -0.77 0.01
C LEU A 195 -8.14 -0.32 1.07
N LEU A 196 -7.85 -0.58 2.34
CA LEU A 196 -8.75 -0.25 3.45
C LEU A 196 -8.77 1.24 3.79
N LEU A 197 -7.60 1.91 3.75
CA LEU A 197 -7.52 3.36 3.94
C LEU A 197 -8.14 4.14 2.77
N GLY A 198 -8.17 3.55 1.58
CA GLY A 198 -8.73 4.19 0.39
C GLY A 198 -7.95 5.44 -0.05
N GLY A 199 -8.66 6.44 -0.57
CA GLY A 199 -8.07 7.69 -1.05
C GLY A 199 -7.20 7.49 -2.28
N TYR A 200 -5.92 7.87 -2.20
CA TYR A 200 -4.94 7.79 -3.29
C TYR A 200 -3.78 6.89 -2.91
N THR A 201 -3.17 6.25 -3.90
CA THR A 201 -1.96 5.45 -3.70
C THR A 201 -0.87 5.87 -4.66
N ALA A 202 0.32 6.09 -4.11
CA ALA A 202 1.58 6.24 -4.82
C ALA A 202 2.39 4.95 -4.64
N VAL A 203 2.59 4.20 -5.73
CA VAL A 203 3.39 2.97 -5.70
C VAL A 203 4.84 3.32 -5.96
N LEU A 204 5.70 2.98 -4.99
CA LEU A 204 7.15 3.16 -5.10
C LEU A 204 7.85 1.81 -5.19
N ASP A 205 8.88 1.74 -6.00
CA ASP A 205 9.77 0.60 -6.07
C ASP A 205 11.18 1.04 -6.49
N ALA A 206 12.19 0.58 -5.75
CA ALA A 206 13.61 0.90 -5.99
C ALA A 206 13.90 2.40 -6.21
N GLY A 207 13.23 3.28 -5.45
CA GLY A 207 13.42 4.73 -5.54
C GLY A 207 12.64 5.43 -6.65
N GLU A 208 11.83 4.71 -7.43
CA GLU A 208 11.00 5.24 -8.50
C GLU A 208 9.53 5.35 -8.06
N LEU A 209 8.85 6.41 -8.47
CA LEU A 209 7.38 6.49 -8.42
C LEU A 209 6.83 5.83 -9.68
N LEU A 210 6.20 4.66 -9.52
CA LEU A 210 5.70 3.87 -10.66
C LEU A 210 4.33 4.30 -11.14
N GLN A 211 3.43 4.63 -10.20
CA GLN A 211 2.07 5.07 -10.50
C GLN A 211 1.50 5.83 -9.30
N TYR A 212 0.71 6.86 -9.57
CA TYR A 212 -0.08 7.59 -8.59
C TYR A 212 -1.50 7.80 -9.11
N GLY A 213 -2.50 7.55 -8.28
CA GLY A 213 -3.91 7.72 -8.62
C GLY A 213 -4.85 7.32 -7.50
N ALA A 214 -6.15 7.35 -7.75
CA ALA A 214 -7.13 6.79 -6.81
C ALA A 214 -6.80 5.32 -6.52
N THR A 215 -6.85 4.93 -5.24
CA THR A 215 -6.41 3.58 -4.81
C THR A 215 -7.10 2.47 -5.60
N ALA A 216 -8.41 2.57 -5.78
CA ALA A 216 -9.19 1.60 -6.56
C ALA A 216 -8.70 1.53 -8.02
N GLU A 217 -8.42 2.68 -8.66
CA GLU A 217 -7.92 2.73 -10.04
C GLU A 217 -6.54 2.06 -10.16
N VAL A 218 -5.60 2.40 -9.25
CA VAL A 218 -4.24 1.81 -9.27
C VAL A 218 -4.32 0.30 -9.05
N PHE A 219 -5.21 -0.16 -8.17
CA PHE A 219 -5.43 -1.57 -7.93
C PHE A 219 -6.03 -2.31 -9.13
N HIS A 220 -7.09 -1.77 -9.76
CA HIS A 220 -7.78 -2.42 -10.86
C HIS A 220 -7.07 -2.25 -12.21
N ARG A 221 -6.29 -1.19 -12.38
CA ARG A 221 -5.57 -0.85 -13.62
C ARG A 221 -4.10 -0.52 -13.35
N PRO A 222 -3.32 -1.47 -12.84
CA PRO A 222 -1.89 -1.25 -12.61
C PRO A 222 -1.18 -1.01 -13.94
N GLN A 223 -0.45 0.08 -14.08
CA GLN A 223 0.21 0.45 -15.34
C GLN A 223 1.34 -0.49 -15.74
N SER A 224 1.87 -1.28 -14.78
CA SER A 224 2.94 -2.24 -15.03
C SER A 224 2.86 -3.46 -14.13
N ILE A 225 3.61 -4.51 -14.48
CA ILE A 225 3.81 -5.70 -13.64
C ILE A 225 4.34 -5.30 -12.25
N ARG A 226 5.26 -4.34 -12.16
CA ARG A 226 5.80 -3.86 -10.87
C ARG A 226 4.68 -3.32 -9.98
N VAL A 227 3.78 -2.50 -10.52
CA VAL A 227 2.61 -1.98 -9.78
C VAL A 227 1.65 -3.09 -9.40
N ALA A 228 1.35 -4.00 -10.33
CA ALA A 228 0.46 -5.14 -10.08
C ALA A 228 0.96 -6.01 -8.92
N ARG A 229 2.28 -6.27 -8.87
CA ARG A 229 2.92 -7.03 -7.78
C ARG A 229 2.87 -6.31 -6.44
N ALA A 230 3.03 -4.99 -6.44
CA ALA A 230 2.96 -4.20 -5.20
C ALA A 230 1.59 -4.29 -4.51
N PHE A 231 0.52 -4.52 -5.28
CA PHE A 231 -0.85 -4.71 -4.78
C PHE A 231 -1.26 -6.19 -4.61
N SER A 232 -0.33 -7.11 -4.64
CA SER A 232 -0.65 -8.54 -4.58
C SER A 232 0.04 -9.19 -3.39
N ASP A 233 -0.78 -9.71 -2.48
CA ASP A 233 -0.36 -10.56 -1.35
C ASP A 233 -1.35 -11.73 -1.23
N PRO A 234 -0.94 -12.96 -1.54
CA PRO A 234 0.37 -13.37 -2.07
C PRO A 234 0.69 -12.74 -3.44
N PRO A 235 1.96 -12.78 -3.88
CA PRO A 235 2.37 -12.19 -5.15
C PRO A 235 1.54 -12.70 -6.33
N MET A 236 1.24 -11.81 -7.29
CA MET A 236 0.53 -12.17 -8.51
C MET A 236 1.25 -13.29 -9.26
N ASN A 237 0.54 -14.33 -9.64
CA ASN A 237 1.05 -15.36 -10.55
C ASN A 237 1.32 -14.71 -11.91
N LEU A 238 2.54 -14.84 -12.41
CA LEU A 238 2.95 -14.31 -13.71
C LEU A 238 3.32 -15.48 -14.62
N VAL A 239 2.62 -15.60 -15.73
CA VAL A 239 2.79 -16.68 -16.69
C VAL A 239 3.17 -16.08 -18.03
N GLU A 240 4.26 -16.57 -18.62
CA GLU A 240 4.64 -16.21 -19.97
C GLU A 240 3.63 -16.75 -20.98
N GLY A 241 3.35 -16.00 -22.04
CA GLY A 241 2.45 -16.38 -23.10
C GLY A 241 2.81 -15.68 -24.42
N GLN A 242 2.08 -15.99 -25.44
CA GLN A 242 2.25 -15.40 -26.77
C GLN A 242 0.94 -14.79 -27.25
N ALA A 243 1.04 -13.65 -27.93
CA ALA A 243 -0.10 -13.03 -28.56
C ALA A 243 -0.72 -13.98 -29.61
N ALA A 244 -2.02 -14.14 -29.57
CA ALA A 244 -2.83 -14.86 -30.56
C ALA A 244 -3.85 -13.91 -31.22
N ALA A 245 -4.48 -14.33 -32.30
CA ALA A 245 -5.47 -13.51 -33.02
C ALA A 245 -6.61 -13.04 -32.10
N ASP A 246 -7.06 -13.93 -31.21
CA ASP A 246 -8.20 -13.71 -30.32
C ASP A 246 -7.80 -13.62 -28.82
N GLY A 247 -6.53 -13.28 -28.53
CA GLY A 247 -6.10 -13.17 -27.14
C GLY A 247 -4.65 -13.58 -26.86
N VAL A 248 -4.44 -14.51 -25.90
CA VAL A 248 -3.12 -14.99 -25.50
C VAL A 248 -3.11 -16.50 -25.38
N THR A 249 -2.10 -17.15 -25.95
CA THR A 249 -1.84 -18.60 -25.78
C THR A 249 -0.73 -18.81 -24.77
N LEU A 250 -0.99 -19.66 -23.77
CA LEU A 250 -0.05 -20.06 -22.73
C LEU A 250 0.79 -21.27 -23.15
N PRO A 251 1.95 -21.56 -22.51
CA PRO A 251 2.84 -22.68 -22.89
C PRO A 251 2.17 -24.04 -22.93
N SER A 252 1.13 -24.25 -22.11
CA SER A 252 0.33 -25.49 -22.09
C SER A 252 -0.57 -25.68 -23.32
N GLY A 253 -0.63 -24.72 -24.23
CA GLY A 253 -1.62 -24.66 -25.31
C GLY A 253 -2.98 -24.11 -24.86
N LEU A 254 -3.13 -23.71 -23.60
CA LEU A 254 -4.34 -23.07 -23.10
C LEU A 254 -4.49 -21.67 -23.72
N SER A 255 -5.60 -21.42 -24.39
CA SER A 255 -5.90 -20.13 -25.01
C SER A 255 -6.86 -19.32 -24.18
N LEU A 256 -6.50 -18.07 -23.91
CA LEU A 256 -7.30 -17.07 -23.23
C LEU A 256 -7.92 -16.15 -24.30
N GLU A 257 -9.21 -16.31 -24.56
CA GLU A 257 -9.94 -15.44 -25.51
C GLU A 257 -10.19 -14.08 -24.85
N LEU A 258 -9.51 -13.05 -25.37
CA LEU A 258 -9.51 -11.70 -24.79
C LEU A 258 -9.53 -10.64 -25.89
N GLN A 259 -10.35 -9.62 -25.72
CA GLN A 259 -10.31 -8.44 -26.59
C GLN A 259 -9.11 -7.55 -26.22
N LEU A 260 -7.95 -7.84 -26.76
CA LEU A 260 -6.78 -7.00 -26.59
C LEU A 260 -6.85 -5.78 -27.50
N PRO A 261 -6.28 -4.61 -27.10
CA PRO A 261 -6.10 -3.49 -28.02
C PRO A 261 -5.32 -3.96 -29.25
N ALA A 262 -5.77 -3.56 -30.44
CA ALA A 262 -5.04 -3.86 -31.67
C ALA A 262 -3.61 -3.32 -31.53
N ALA A 263 -2.65 -4.20 -31.26
CA ALA A 263 -1.24 -3.88 -31.39
C ALA A 263 -1.04 -3.51 -32.86
N GLY A 264 -0.54 -2.31 -33.16
CA GLY A 264 -0.34 -1.84 -34.51
C GLY A 264 0.21 -2.97 -35.41
N ALA A 265 -0.18 -3.00 -36.65
CA ALA A 265 -0.21 -4.06 -37.67
C ALA A 265 1.02 -4.95 -37.89
N ASP A 266 1.94 -5.08 -36.93
CA ASP A 266 3.05 -6.02 -36.96
C ASP A 266 2.64 -7.34 -36.31
N SER A 267 2.25 -8.28 -37.18
CA SER A 267 1.74 -9.62 -36.85
C SER A 267 2.83 -10.65 -36.51
N GLY A 268 3.80 -10.30 -35.67
CA GLY A 268 4.72 -11.27 -35.09
C GLY A 268 4.16 -11.84 -33.78
N ALA A 269 4.45 -13.10 -33.46
CA ALA A 269 4.17 -13.70 -32.14
C ALA A 269 4.94 -12.89 -31.09
N ARG A 270 4.25 -11.94 -30.43
CA ARG A 270 4.86 -11.08 -29.40
C ARG A 270 4.69 -11.73 -28.04
N ALA A 271 5.76 -11.71 -27.24
CA ALA A 271 5.70 -12.15 -25.85
C ALA A 271 4.67 -11.34 -25.08
N ARG A 272 3.94 -12.02 -24.23
CA ARG A 272 2.95 -11.46 -23.28
C ARG A 272 3.20 -12.05 -21.91
N THR A 273 2.89 -11.30 -20.88
CA THR A 273 2.83 -11.84 -19.53
C THR A 273 1.38 -11.79 -19.07
N VAL A 274 0.86 -12.93 -18.69
CA VAL A 274 -0.47 -13.04 -18.07
C VAL A 274 -0.32 -12.99 -16.57
N GLY A 275 -0.98 -12.04 -15.93
CA GLY A 275 -1.03 -11.87 -14.50
C GLY A 275 -2.34 -12.45 -13.95
N ILE A 276 -2.24 -13.32 -12.95
CA ILE A 276 -3.39 -13.96 -12.29
C ILE A 276 -3.26 -13.71 -10.80
N ARG A 277 -4.22 -13.01 -10.20
CA ARG A 277 -4.25 -12.86 -8.74
C ARG A 277 -4.56 -14.21 -8.09
N ALA A 278 -3.93 -14.50 -6.96
CA ALA A 278 -4.19 -15.74 -6.22
C ALA A 278 -5.68 -15.93 -5.88
N SER A 279 -6.37 -14.84 -5.55
CA SER A 279 -7.81 -14.82 -5.27
C SER A 279 -8.72 -15.02 -6.51
N SER A 280 -8.15 -14.95 -7.73
CA SER A 280 -8.89 -15.22 -8.97
C SER A 280 -8.86 -16.70 -9.37
N LEU A 281 -8.08 -17.53 -8.67
CA LEU A 281 -8.05 -18.98 -8.83
C LEU A 281 -9.00 -19.63 -7.81
N HIS A 282 -9.80 -20.58 -8.25
CA HIS A 282 -10.76 -21.27 -7.39
C HIS A 282 -10.92 -22.77 -7.75
N VAL A 283 -11.41 -23.56 -6.81
CA VAL A 283 -11.60 -25.01 -7.00
C VAL A 283 -12.97 -25.38 -7.57
N GLN A 284 -13.96 -24.51 -7.43
CA GLN A 284 -15.30 -24.72 -7.97
C GLN A 284 -15.42 -24.10 -9.34
N ARG A 285 -15.81 -24.89 -10.35
CA ARG A 285 -16.01 -24.41 -11.71
C ARG A 285 -17.23 -23.46 -11.79
N ARG A 286 -17.05 -22.35 -12.51
CA ARG A 286 -18.11 -21.40 -12.90
C ARG A 286 -18.24 -21.40 -14.41
N ASP A 287 -19.36 -20.86 -14.91
CA ASP A 287 -19.59 -20.75 -16.35
C ASP A 287 -18.51 -19.87 -17.00
N GLY A 288 -17.95 -20.37 -18.10
CA GLY A 288 -16.88 -19.66 -18.81
C GLY A 288 -15.47 -19.86 -18.26
N ASP A 289 -15.32 -20.59 -17.15
CA ASP A 289 -13.99 -20.87 -16.59
C ASP A 289 -13.21 -21.88 -17.40
N LEU A 290 -11.91 -21.66 -17.45
CA LEU A 290 -10.93 -22.60 -17.96
C LEU A 290 -10.38 -23.45 -16.82
N GLY A 291 -10.27 -24.75 -17.04
CA GLY A 291 -9.68 -25.70 -16.08
C GLY A 291 -8.16 -25.72 -16.20
N LEU A 292 -7.50 -25.66 -15.06
CA LEU A 292 -6.04 -25.75 -14.93
C LEU A 292 -5.72 -26.94 -14.01
N PRO A 293 -5.44 -28.13 -14.57
CA PRO A 293 -5.06 -29.29 -13.79
C PRO A 293 -3.67 -29.10 -13.19
N GLY A 294 -3.48 -29.57 -11.96
CA GLY A 294 -2.20 -29.48 -11.28
C GLY A 294 -2.07 -30.48 -10.14
N THR A 295 -0.98 -30.36 -9.41
CA THR A 295 -0.65 -31.16 -8.24
C THR A 295 -0.36 -30.22 -7.07
N VAL A 296 -0.91 -30.52 -5.90
CA VAL A 296 -0.68 -29.74 -4.68
C VAL A 296 0.77 -29.94 -4.22
N GLU A 297 1.54 -28.85 -4.17
CA GLU A 297 2.93 -28.86 -3.70
C GLU A 297 3.05 -28.42 -2.25
N LEU A 298 2.24 -27.40 -1.86
CA LEU A 298 2.19 -26.86 -0.50
C LEU A 298 0.78 -26.33 -0.23
N ALA A 299 0.33 -26.43 1.00
CA ALA A 299 -0.90 -25.79 1.46
C ALA A 299 -0.66 -25.16 2.85
N GLU A 300 -0.94 -23.88 2.98
CA GLU A 300 -0.77 -23.11 4.19
C GLU A 300 -2.09 -22.48 4.61
N ILE A 301 -2.45 -22.59 5.89
CA ILE A 301 -3.63 -21.94 6.45
C ILE A 301 -3.17 -20.66 7.14
N SER A 302 -3.65 -19.52 6.67
CA SER A 302 -3.35 -18.21 7.25
C SER A 302 -4.65 -17.48 7.58
N GLY A 303 -4.96 -17.43 8.87
CA GLY A 303 -6.20 -16.81 9.35
C GLY A 303 -7.45 -17.51 8.83
N SER A 304 -8.23 -16.81 8.01
CA SER A 304 -9.48 -17.29 7.41
C SER A 304 -9.30 -17.92 6.04
N ASP A 305 -8.09 -17.91 5.46
CA ASP A 305 -7.83 -18.35 4.10
C ASP A 305 -6.83 -19.51 4.05
N THR A 306 -6.91 -20.29 2.99
CA THR A 306 -5.94 -21.33 2.66
C THR A 306 -5.21 -20.93 1.38
N PHE A 307 -3.88 -20.85 1.44
CA PHE A 307 -3.01 -20.65 0.28
C PHE A 307 -2.52 -22.00 -0.21
N VAL A 308 -2.77 -22.28 -1.49
CA VAL A 308 -2.39 -23.56 -2.09
C VAL A 308 -1.42 -23.30 -3.23
N HIS A 309 -0.23 -23.85 -3.13
CA HIS A 309 0.77 -23.87 -4.20
C HIS A 309 0.53 -25.10 -5.06
N VAL A 310 0.37 -24.87 -6.33
CA VAL A 310 -0.01 -25.93 -7.30
C VAL A 310 0.95 -25.90 -8.47
N GLY A 311 1.65 -27.02 -8.67
CA GLY A 311 2.43 -27.28 -9.87
C GLY A 311 1.52 -27.59 -11.05
N THR A 312 1.57 -26.79 -12.11
CA THR A 312 0.70 -26.90 -13.28
C THR A 312 1.49 -26.89 -14.58
N ALA A 313 0.81 -27.14 -15.70
CA ALA A 313 1.43 -27.09 -17.03
C ALA A 313 1.86 -25.65 -17.46
N ILE A 314 1.40 -24.60 -16.75
CA ILE A 314 1.82 -23.21 -16.98
C ILE A 314 2.85 -22.71 -15.94
N GLY A 315 3.40 -23.62 -15.11
CA GLY A 315 4.28 -23.34 -14.00
C GLY A 315 3.59 -23.46 -12.65
N GLU A 316 4.33 -23.16 -11.58
CA GLU A 316 3.77 -23.07 -10.23
C GLU A 316 2.84 -21.85 -10.11
N VAL A 317 1.66 -22.09 -9.54
CA VAL A 317 0.70 -21.02 -9.24
C VAL A 317 0.24 -21.10 -7.78
N VAL A 318 -0.05 -19.96 -7.17
CA VAL A 318 -0.63 -19.88 -5.83
C VAL A 318 -2.10 -19.50 -5.96
N ALA A 319 -2.98 -20.28 -5.33
CA ALA A 319 -4.39 -19.97 -5.20
C ALA A 319 -4.71 -19.57 -3.75
N GLN A 320 -5.49 -18.53 -3.55
CA GLN A 320 -6.04 -18.11 -2.26
C GLN A 320 -7.50 -18.54 -2.19
N LEU A 321 -7.79 -19.49 -1.32
CA LEU A 321 -9.12 -20.06 -1.15
C LEU A 321 -9.72 -19.60 0.19
N PRO A 322 -10.90 -18.95 0.18
CA PRO A 322 -11.58 -18.57 1.41
C PRO A 322 -11.93 -19.80 2.26
N GLY A 323 -11.70 -19.72 3.56
CA GLY A 323 -11.95 -20.80 4.50
C GLY A 323 -10.74 -21.70 4.74
N VAL A 324 -10.93 -22.64 5.66
CA VAL A 324 -9.92 -23.65 6.03
C VAL A 324 -10.14 -24.90 5.19
N HIS A 325 -9.20 -25.19 4.30
CA HIS A 325 -9.20 -26.35 3.44
C HIS A 325 -8.02 -27.25 3.76
N GLN A 326 -8.24 -28.57 3.78
CA GLN A 326 -7.16 -29.54 3.95
C GLN A 326 -6.84 -30.18 2.61
N PHE A 327 -5.60 -30.10 2.22
CA PHE A 327 -5.07 -30.71 0.99
C PHE A 327 -4.00 -31.74 1.33
N THR A 328 -4.01 -32.85 0.60
CA THR A 328 -2.93 -33.83 0.67
C THR A 328 -1.83 -33.43 -0.31
N LEU A 329 -0.60 -33.34 0.15
CA LEU A 329 0.55 -33.05 -0.72
C LEU A 329 0.71 -34.13 -1.78
N GLY A 330 1.00 -33.72 -3.00
CA GLY A 330 1.09 -34.62 -4.15
C GLY A 330 -0.27 -35.03 -4.74
N ALA A 331 -1.39 -34.64 -4.15
CA ALA A 331 -2.71 -34.97 -4.69
C ALA A 331 -3.04 -34.13 -5.94
N PRO A 332 -3.76 -34.69 -6.91
CA PRO A 332 -4.23 -33.94 -8.06
C PRO A 332 -5.28 -32.93 -7.63
N ILE A 333 -5.24 -31.74 -8.22
CA ILE A 333 -6.21 -30.66 -8.01
C ILE A 333 -6.61 -30.05 -9.36
N MET A 334 -7.84 -29.59 -9.47
CA MET A 334 -8.30 -28.81 -10.59
C MET A 334 -8.58 -27.37 -10.11
N LEU A 335 -7.76 -26.44 -10.57
CA LEU A 335 -8.03 -25.02 -10.42
C LEU A 335 -8.84 -24.51 -11.61
N HIS A 336 -9.62 -23.47 -11.38
CA HIS A 336 -10.43 -22.81 -12.39
C HIS A 336 -10.07 -21.33 -12.45
N LEU A 337 -10.01 -20.80 -13.66
CA LEU A 337 -9.65 -19.42 -13.97
C LEU A 337 -10.64 -18.82 -14.96
N SER A 338 -11.20 -17.68 -14.64
CA SER A 338 -11.99 -16.90 -15.61
C SER A 338 -11.05 -16.05 -16.49
N PRO A 339 -11.10 -16.17 -17.84
CA PRO A 339 -10.32 -15.30 -18.72
C PRO A 339 -10.60 -13.81 -18.48
N ALA A 340 -11.81 -13.45 -18.05
CA ALA A 340 -12.17 -12.07 -17.75
C ALA A 340 -11.48 -11.50 -16.50
N GLN A 341 -10.85 -12.35 -15.66
CA GLN A 341 -10.20 -11.99 -14.40
C GLN A 341 -8.68 -11.91 -14.48
N VAL A 342 -8.10 -12.07 -15.67
CA VAL A 342 -6.65 -11.97 -15.86
C VAL A 342 -6.22 -10.56 -16.21
N PHE A 343 -4.94 -10.28 -15.97
CA PHE A 343 -4.24 -9.13 -16.51
C PHE A 343 -3.36 -9.58 -17.66
N VAL A 344 -3.17 -8.74 -18.66
CA VAL A 344 -2.19 -9.01 -19.75
C VAL A 344 -1.26 -7.82 -19.86
N PHE A 345 0.03 -8.10 -19.87
CA PHE A 345 1.09 -7.11 -20.06
C PHE A 345 1.87 -7.37 -21.34
N ASP A 346 2.42 -6.29 -21.92
CA ASP A 346 3.29 -6.37 -23.09
C ASP A 346 4.70 -6.88 -22.73
N GLU A 347 5.57 -6.99 -23.72
CA GLU A 347 6.97 -7.40 -23.56
C GLU A 347 7.81 -6.46 -22.69
N HIS A 348 7.32 -5.25 -22.41
CA HIS A 348 7.95 -4.28 -21.51
C HIS A 348 7.29 -4.25 -20.13
N GLY A 349 6.36 -5.17 -19.87
CA GLY A 349 5.62 -5.25 -18.62
C GLY A 349 4.56 -4.16 -18.42
N ARG A 350 4.11 -3.47 -19.50
CA ARG A 350 3.05 -2.46 -19.46
C ARG A 350 1.68 -3.10 -19.67
N LEU A 351 0.68 -2.62 -18.95
CA LEU A 351 -0.68 -3.15 -19.02
C LEU A 351 -1.30 -3.00 -20.42
N LEU A 352 -1.82 -4.09 -20.93
CA LEU A 352 -2.65 -4.15 -22.16
C LEU A 352 -4.11 -4.43 -21.85
N PHE A 353 -4.37 -5.31 -20.88
CA PHE A 353 -5.72 -5.72 -20.50
C PHE A 353 -5.81 -5.88 -18.98
N ALA A 354 -6.90 -5.43 -18.41
CA ALA A 354 -7.26 -5.64 -17.00
C ALA A 354 -8.70 -6.13 -16.91
N PRO A 355 -9.04 -6.88 -15.83
CA PRO A 355 -10.41 -7.27 -15.54
C PRO A 355 -11.35 -6.06 -15.58
N ARG A 356 -12.54 -6.25 -16.15
CA ARG A 356 -13.60 -5.24 -16.04
C ARG A 356 -14.11 -5.24 -14.61
N GLU A 357 -14.26 -4.06 -14.01
CA GLU A 357 -14.94 -3.92 -12.74
C GLU A 357 -16.33 -4.54 -12.85
N ALA A 358 -16.67 -5.44 -11.92
CA ALA A 358 -18.06 -5.82 -11.75
C ALA A 358 -18.81 -4.52 -11.45
N ARG A 359 -19.72 -4.10 -12.34
CA ARG A 359 -20.63 -2.98 -12.02
C ARG A 359 -21.30 -3.35 -10.70
N SER A 360 -21.08 -2.55 -9.66
CA SER A 360 -21.87 -2.63 -8.46
C SER A 360 -23.34 -2.47 -8.89
N THR A 361 -24.08 -3.55 -8.93
CA THR A 361 -25.53 -3.48 -8.97
C THR A 361 -25.90 -2.81 -7.65
N ASP A 362 -26.29 -1.55 -7.74
CA ASP A 362 -26.94 -0.82 -6.64
C ASP A 362 -28.02 -1.71 -6.05
N THR A 363 -27.72 -2.26 -4.89
CA THR A 363 -28.76 -2.82 -4.02
C THR A 363 -29.16 -1.68 -3.09
N HIS A 364 -30.31 -1.10 -3.44
CA HIS A 364 -31.05 -0.17 -2.60
C HIS A 364 -31.42 -0.81 -1.26
#